data_163b055ebe8a706c4662fb8eac88cfea
#
_entry.id   163b055ebe8a706c4662fb8eac88cfea
#
_cell.length_a   1.000
_cell.length_b   1.000
_cell.length_c   1.000
_cell.angle_alpha   90.00
_cell.angle_beta   90.00
_cell.angle_gamma   90.00
#
_symmetry.space_group_name_H-M   'P 1'
#
loop_
_entity.id
_entity.type
_entity.pdbx_description
1 polymer ?
#
loop_
_entity_poly.entity_id
_entity_poly.type
_entity_poly.pdbx_seq_one_letter_code
_entity_poly.pdbx_strand_id
1 'polypeptide(L)'
;MEKKILYRFFEGKASYKEEEEVCNWTEASEKNMQEYLKERKYFDLLIVQNRKSRIRATSSSNVFYLNNIIKYAAAIAIFIICGIQIYNHTKPDVSHLEMNTISVPVGQRVNILLSDGTNVWLNSGSKMKYPASFTKGKREITLNGEGYFEVTKDTKRPFVVQTDKYNIKVLGTKFNVDAYDKTSFFSAALMEGSIQISEKEELSNSIVLHPLEKADLVDGKLVIEKIQNYDIYRWKEGLICFENTTFNDLMKEFEKTYDIQIINGNKNLDNYICSGKFRVSDGIDFILQVLQRDISFRFQRNENNTIIYIK
;
A
#
# COMPACT_ATOMS: atom_id res chain seq x y z
N MET A 1 77.75 -36.42 -48.71
CA MET A 1 77.39 -36.11 -47.33
C MET A 1 76.19 -36.96 -46.91
N GLU A 2 76.25 -37.56 -45.69
CA GLU A 2 75.11 -38.29 -45.21
C GLU A 2 73.97 -37.35 -44.81
N LYS A 3 72.75 -37.59 -45.27
CA LYS A 3 71.57 -36.78 -44.99
C LYS A 3 71.27 -36.66 -43.50
N LYS A 4 71.60 -37.69 -42.71
CA LYS A 4 71.42 -37.72 -41.26
C LYS A 4 72.23 -36.65 -40.51
N ILE A 5 73.47 -36.40 -41.01
CA ILE A 5 74.34 -35.37 -40.43
C ILE A 5 73.82 -34.01 -40.83
N LEU A 6 73.37 -33.79 -42.06
CA LEU A 6 72.71 -32.53 -42.49
C LEU A 6 71.47 -32.20 -41.76
N TYR A 7 70.59 -33.17 -41.40
CA TYR A 7 69.37 -32.93 -40.64
C TYR A 7 69.66 -32.63 -39.20
N ARG A 8 70.69 -33.32 -38.60
CA ARG A 8 71.10 -32.95 -37.19
C ARG A 8 71.71 -31.53 -37.20
N PHE A 9 72.42 -31.13 -38.21
CA PHE A 9 72.92 -29.75 -38.40
C PHE A 9 71.75 -28.77 -38.50
N PHE A 10 70.73 -29.06 -39.27
CA PHE A 10 69.54 -28.20 -39.43
C PHE A 10 68.73 -28.12 -38.14
N GLU A 11 68.75 -29.15 -37.32
CA GLU A 11 68.08 -29.16 -35.98
C GLU A 11 68.92 -28.50 -34.91
N GLY A 12 70.17 -28.04 -35.17
CA GLY A 12 71.10 -27.52 -34.17
C GLY A 12 71.59 -28.58 -33.16
N LYS A 13 71.56 -29.83 -33.56
CA LYS A 13 72.00 -30.98 -32.73
C LYS A 13 73.28 -31.66 -33.22
N ALA A 14 73.95 -31.08 -34.18
CA ALA A 14 75.25 -31.59 -34.69
C ALA A 14 76.35 -31.33 -33.68
N SER A 15 77.33 -32.31 -33.61
CA SER A 15 78.56 -32.12 -32.84
C SER A 15 79.53 -31.19 -33.60
N TYR A 16 80.47 -30.59 -32.92
CA TYR A 16 81.47 -29.67 -33.49
C TYR A 16 82.19 -30.32 -34.73
N LYS A 17 82.51 -31.60 -34.65
CA LYS A 17 83.12 -32.30 -35.84
C LYS A 17 82.15 -32.43 -36.97
N GLU A 18 80.89 -32.71 -36.75
CA GLU A 18 79.86 -32.79 -37.77
C GLU A 18 79.57 -31.41 -38.40
N GLU A 19 79.61 -30.34 -37.62
CA GLU A 19 79.46 -28.98 -38.13
C GLU A 19 80.61 -28.60 -39.03
N GLU A 20 81.88 -28.90 -38.67
CA GLU A 20 83.08 -28.66 -39.45
C GLU A 20 83.03 -29.50 -40.76
N GLU A 21 82.60 -30.75 -40.71
CA GLU A 21 82.42 -31.65 -41.86
C GLU A 21 81.40 -31.06 -42.86
N VAL A 22 80.28 -30.55 -42.37
CA VAL A 22 79.24 -29.90 -43.19
C VAL A 22 79.78 -28.63 -43.87
N CYS A 23 80.46 -27.75 -43.08
CA CYS A 23 81.07 -26.55 -43.66
C CYS A 23 82.11 -26.86 -44.76
N ASN A 24 83.06 -27.75 -44.42
CA ASN A 24 84.10 -28.15 -45.42
C ASN A 24 83.47 -28.78 -46.66
N TRP A 25 82.44 -29.63 -46.52
CA TRP A 25 81.74 -30.23 -47.65
C TRP A 25 80.97 -29.23 -48.48
N THR A 26 80.29 -28.22 -47.91
CA THR A 26 79.60 -27.17 -48.66
C THR A 26 80.54 -26.26 -49.39
N GLU A 27 81.74 -25.94 -48.82
CA GLU A 27 82.75 -25.13 -49.45
C GLU A 27 83.56 -25.86 -50.57
N ALA A 28 83.57 -27.20 -50.52
CA ALA A 28 84.40 -27.97 -51.49
C ALA A 28 83.91 -27.92 -52.93
N SER A 29 82.64 -27.66 -53.22
CA SER A 29 82.12 -27.45 -54.56
C SER A 29 80.77 -26.79 -54.61
N GLU A 30 80.52 -26.03 -55.67
CA GLU A 30 79.18 -25.36 -55.92
C GLU A 30 78.05 -26.37 -56.00
N LYS A 31 78.30 -27.58 -56.43
CA LYS A 31 77.37 -28.71 -56.54
C LYS A 31 76.92 -29.13 -55.07
N ASN A 32 77.85 -29.15 -54.14
CA ASN A 32 77.58 -29.50 -52.75
C ASN A 32 76.75 -28.42 -52.05
N MET A 33 77.01 -27.18 -52.37
CA MET A 33 76.24 -26.05 -51.87
C MET A 33 74.79 -26.11 -52.37
N GLN A 34 74.57 -26.43 -53.64
CA GLN A 34 73.22 -26.58 -54.23
C GLN A 34 72.47 -27.76 -53.56
N GLU A 35 73.15 -28.87 -53.30
CA GLU A 35 72.58 -30.02 -52.64
C GLU A 35 72.22 -29.69 -51.21
N TYR A 36 73.04 -28.90 -50.47
CA TYR A 36 72.76 -28.39 -49.10
C TYR A 36 71.50 -27.51 -49.08
N LEU A 37 71.40 -26.56 -50.04
CA LEU A 37 70.23 -25.66 -50.13
C LEU A 37 68.95 -26.44 -50.45
N LYS A 38 69.04 -27.46 -51.32
CA LYS A 38 67.89 -28.32 -51.63
C LYS A 38 67.44 -29.14 -50.44
N GLU A 39 68.33 -29.77 -49.69
CA GLU A 39 67.98 -30.53 -48.47
C GLU A 39 67.47 -29.60 -47.33
N ARG A 40 68.00 -28.40 -47.20
CA ARG A 40 67.52 -27.38 -46.28
C ARG A 40 66.09 -27.00 -46.59
N LYS A 41 65.77 -26.79 -47.85
CA LYS A 41 64.37 -26.44 -48.27
C LYS A 41 63.40 -27.58 -47.98
N TYR A 42 63.80 -28.84 -48.14
CA TYR A 42 63.00 -30.00 -47.79
C TYR A 42 62.76 -30.06 -46.23
N PHE A 43 63.77 -29.82 -45.45
CA PHE A 43 63.68 -29.81 -43.98
C PHE A 43 62.76 -28.75 -43.52
N ASP A 44 62.82 -27.52 -44.06
CA ASP A 44 61.92 -26.43 -43.66
C ASP A 44 60.44 -26.71 -44.01
N LEU A 45 60.18 -27.37 -45.15
CA LEU A 45 58.84 -27.83 -45.55
C LEU A 45 58.26 -28.87 -44.57
N LEU A 46 59.09 -29.80 -44.07
CA LEU A 46 58.69 -30.81 -43.09
C LEU A 46 58.32 -30.17 -41.76
N ILE A 47 59.05 -29.15 -41.34
CA ILE A 47 58.73 -28.41 -40.12
C ILE A 47 57.39 -27.69 -40.25
N VAL A 48 57.12 -27.03 -41.40
CA VAL A 48 55.87 -26.32 -41.62
C VAL A 48 54.67 -27.27 -41.70
N GLN A 49 54.82 -28.45 -42.28
CA GLN A 49 53.77 -29.47 -42.33
C GLN A 49 53.44 -30.03 -40.92
N ASN A 50 54.44 -30.31 -40.12
CA ASN A 50 54.25 -30.79 -38.75
C ASN A 50 53.62 -29.70 -37.83
N ARG A 51 53.86 -28.43 -38.06
CA ARG A 51 53.23 -27.32 -37.35
C ARG A 51 51.75 -27.20 -37.70
N LYS A 52 51.34 -27.37 -38.96
CA LYS A 52 49.93 -27.35 -39.38
C LYS A 52 49.11 -28.50 -38.78
N SER A 53 49.67 -29.68 -38.58
CA SER A 53 48.97 -30.81 -37.94
C SER A 53 48.76 -30.63 -36.45
N ARG A 54 49.67 -29.96 -35.73
CA ARG A 54 49.50 -29.65 -34.28
C ARG A 54 48.49 -28.55 -34.00
N ILE A 55 48.30 -27.57 -34.90
CA ILE A 55 47.31 -26.50 -34.74
C ILE A 55 45.88 -27.02 -34.95
N ARG A 56 45.65 -28.06 -35.75
CA ARG A 56 44.34 -28.67 -35.97
C ARG A 56 43.85 -29.56 -34.81
N ALA A 57 44.72 -30.07 -33.96
CA ALA A 57 44.35 -31.01 -32.88
C ALA A 57 43.90 -30.35 -31.57
N THR A 58 44.11 -29.03 -31.39
CA THR A 58 43.74 -28.33 -30.12
C THR A 58 42.50 -27.46 -30.23
N SER A 59 41.84 -27.34 -31.41
CA SER A 59 40.69 -26.43 -31.60
C SER A 59 39.31 -27.11 -31.49
N SER A 60 39.20 -28.42 -31.27
CA SER A 60 37.91 -29.12 -31.42
C SER A 60 37.16 -29.46 -30.12
N SER A 61 37.77 -29.40 -28.97
CA SER A 61 37.08 -29.83 -27.71
C SER A 61 36.47 -28.69 -26.89
N ASN A 62 36.98 -27.47 -26.97
CA ASN A 62 36.47 -26.36 -26.15
C ASN A 62 35.25 -25.65 -26.73
N VAL A 63 35.05 -25.71 -28.06
CA VAL A 63 33.90 -25.04 -28.72
C VAL A 63 32.58 -25.76 -28.41
N PHE A 64 32.61 -27.10 -28.26
CA PHE A 64 31.40 -27.87 -27.89
C PHE A 64 30.95 -27.60 -26.45
N TYR A 65 31.88 -27.46 -25.52
CA TYR A 65 31.57 -27.11 -24.13
C TYR A 65 31.07 -25.66 -24.01
N LEU A 66 31.69 -24.71 -24.72
CA LEU A 66 31.24 -23.31 -24.71
C LEU A 66 29.82 -23.16 -25.32
N ASN A 67 29.50 -23.84 -26.39
CA ASN A 67 28.15 -23.78 -26.98
C ASN A 67 27.06 -24.35 -26.05
N ASN A 68 27.36 -25.37 -25.27
CA ASN A 68 26.41 -25.91 -24.33
C ASN A 68 26.25 -24.98 -23.08
N ILE A 69 27.33 -24.39 -22.59
CA ILE A 69 27.29 -23.40 -21.51
C ILE A 69 26.47 -22.17 -21.93
N ILE A 70 26.63 -21.69 -23.15
CA ILE A 70 25.87 -20.56 -23.69
C ILE A 70 24.37 -20.92 -23.79
N LYS A 71 24.02 -22.14 -24.19
CA LYS A 71 22.61 -22.58 -24.25
C LYS A 71 21.96 -22.64 -22.84
N TYR A 72 22.66 -23.15 -21.85
CA TYR A 72 22.16 -23.19 -20.47
C TYR A 72 22.10 -21.78 -19.84
N ALA A 73 23.10 -20.93 -20.12
CA ALA A 73 23.07 -19.53 -19.68
C ALA A 73 21.91 -18.75 -20.31
N ALA A 74 21.62 -18.96 -21.60
CA ALA A 74 20.47 -18.37 -22.28
C ALA A 74 19.14 -18.86 -21.71
N ALA A 75 19.01 -20.17 -21.41
CA ALA A 75 17.82 -20.73 -20.78
C ALA A 75 17.58 -20.13 -19.38
N ILE A 76 18.63 -20.04 -18.55
CA ILE A 76 18.56 -19.41 -17.22
C ILE A 76 18.18 -17.92 -17.34
N ALA A 77 18.76 -17.18 -18.30
CA ALA A 77 18.41 -15.78 -18.51
C ALA A 77 16.94 -15.62 -18.90
N ILE A 78 16.41 -16.49 -19.77
CA ILE A 78 14.98 -16.50 -20.14
C ILE A 78 14.11 -16.79 -18.92
N PHE A 79 14.46 -17.79 -18.09
CA PHE A 79 13.73 -18.09 -16.86
C PHE A 79 13.73 -16.91 -15.87
N ILE A 80 14.86 -16.22 -15.72
CA ILE A 80 14.97 -15.02 -14.88
C ILE A 80 14.10 -13.89 -15.44
N ILE A 81 14.16 -13.63 -16.75
CA ILE A 81 13.34 -12.61 -17.41
C ILE A 81 11.85 -12.93 -17.28
N CYS A 82 11.44 -14.17 -17.55
CA CYS A 82 10.07 -14.61 -17.36
C CYS A 82 9.63 -14.50 -15.89
N GLY A 83 10.49 -14.87 -14.94
CA GLY A 83 10.24 -14.72 -13.51
C GLY A 83 10.06 -13.26 -13.12
N ILE A 84 10.88 -12.35 -13.62
CA ILE A 84 10.76 -10.91 -13.40
C ILE A 84 9.48 -10.37 -14.06
N GLN A 85 9.14 -10.81 -15.26
CA GLN A 85 7.91 -10.42 -15.96
C GLN A 85 6.66 -10.88 -15.17
N ILE A 86 6.63 -12.13 -14.74
CA ILE A 86 5.55 -12.67 -13.91
C ILE A 86 5.48 -11.91 -12.58
N TYR A 87 6.62 -11.68 -11.91
CA TYR A 87 6.68 -10.91 -10.66
C TYR A 87 6.16 -9.48 -10.83
N ASN A 88 6.53 -8.80 -11.91
CA ASN A 88 6.04 -7.44 -12.21
C ASN A 88 4.56 -7.44 -12.61
N HIS A 89 4.06 -8.48 -13.29
CA HIS A 89 2.65 -8.61 -13.66
C HIS A 89 1.76 -9.01 -12.48
N THR A 90 2.33 -9.68 -11.46
CA THR A 90 1.61 -10.05 -10.23
C THR A 90 1.70 -8.99 -9.13
N LYS A 91 2.54 -7.95 -9.31
CA LYS A 91 2.46 -6.78 -8.43
C LYS A 91 1.09 -6.16 -8.62
N PRO A 92 0.28 -6.04 -7.55
CA PRO A 92 -0.96 -5.26 -7.64
C PRO A 92 -0.54 -3.84 -8.04
N ASP A 93 -1.12 -3.37 -9.14
CA ASP A 93 -0.91 -2.00 -9.61
C ASP A 93 -1.51 -1.04 -8.58
N VAL A 94 -0.69 -0.57 -7.65
CA VAL A 94 -1.08 0.36 -6.58
C VAL A 94 -1.30 1.77 -7.14
N SER A 95 -0.91 1.99 -8.40
CA SER A 95 -0.85 3.33 -9.00
C SER A 95 -2.21 3.91 -9.42
N HIS A 96 -3.29 3.12 -9.44
CA HIS A 96 -4.61 3.59 -9.85
C HIS A 96 -5.76 2.99 -9.01
N LEU A 97 -5.67 3.08 -7.68
CA LEU A 97 -6.86 2.89 -6.87
C LEU A 97 -7.79 4.09 -7.13
N GLU A 98 -8.82 3.87 -7.94
CA GLU A 98 -9.89 4.86 -8.09
C GLU A 98 -10.47 5.15 -6.70
N MET A 99 -10.29 6.38 -6.24
CA MET A 99 -10.80 6.84 -4.96
C MET A 99 -12.18 7.44 -5.16
N ASN A 100 -13.16 6.84 -4.53
CA ASN A 100 -14.50 7.39 -4.43
C ASN A 100 -14.56 8.42 -3.30
N THR A 101 -15.38 9.45 -3.49
CA THR A 101 -15.70 10.43 -2.45
C THR A 101 -17.20 10.51 -2.32
N ILE A 102 -17.70 10.33 -1.10
CA ILE A 102 -19.10 10.59 -0.75
C ILE A 102 -19.14 11.79 0.19
N SER A 103 -20.01 12.73 -0.11
CA SER A 103 -20.34 13.86 0.74
C SER A 103 -21.82 13.80 1.05
N VAL A 104 -22.15 13.75 2.33
CA VAL A 104 -23.55 13.71 2.81
C VAL A 104 -24.00 15.15 3.05
N PRO A 105 -25.07 15.61 2.39
CA PRO A 105 -25.64 16.91 2.68
C PRO A 105 -26.06 17.04 4.14
N VAL A 106 -26.11 18.28 4.65
CA VAL A 106 -26.66 18.54 5.99
C VAL A 106 -28.12 18.08 6.05
N GLY A 107 -28.56 17.52 7.14
CA GLY A 107 -29.91 16.96 7.32
C GLY A 107 -30.12 15.57 6.70
N GLN A 108 -29.13 14.99 6.01
CA GLN A 108 -29.24 13.68 5.37
C GLN A 108 -28.33 12.65 6.01
N ARG A 109 -28.60 11.38 5.72
CA ARG A 109 -27.79 10.23 6.11
C ARG A 109 -27.66 9.28 4.96
N VAL A 110 -26.53 8.61 4.84
CA VAL A 110 -26.26 7.67 3.75
C VAL A 110 -25.75 6.36 4.34
N ASN A 111 -26.27 5.25 3.82
CA ASN A 111 -25.75 3.90 4.08
C ASN A 111 -24.99 3.40 2.86
N ILE A 112 -23.82 2.80 3.06
CA ILE A 112 -22.91 2.36 2.01
C ILE A 112 -22.38 0.98 2.34
N LEU A 113 -22.48 0.06 1.38
CA LEU A 113 -21.81 -1.24 1.44
C LEU A 113 -20.50 -1.16 0.67
N LEU A 114 -19.36 -1.31 1.35
CA LEU A 114 -18.04 -1.30 0.76
C LEU A 114 -17.71 -2.63 0.07
N SER A 115 -16.67 -2.64 -0.77
CA SER A 115 -16.27 -3.82 -1.56
C SER A 115 -15.81 -5.04 -0.74
N ASP A 116 -15.46 -4.85 0.54
CA ASP A 116 -15.10 -5.91 1.49
C ASP A 116 -16.30 -6.44 2.30
N GLY A 117 -17.51 -5.94 2.03
CA GLY A 117 -18.72 -6.25 2.77
C GLY A 117 -18.90 -5.43 4.06
N THR A 118 -18.01 -4.47 4.35
CA THR A 118 -18.16 -3.52 5.45
C THR A 118 -19.35 -2.60 5.19
N ASN A 119 -20.24 -2.47 6.17
CA ASN A 119 -21.38 -1.57 6.10
C ASN A 119 -21.07 -0.28 6.87
N VAL A 120 -21.32 0.88 6.24
CA VAL A 120 -21.00 2.19 6.79
C VAL A 120 -22.23 3.09 6.70
N TRP A 121 -22.63 3.66 7.81
CA TRP A 121 -23.59 4.78 7.85
C TRP A 121 -22.83 6.07 8.07
N LEU A 122 -23.10 7.06 7.24
CA LEU A 122 -22.55 8.42 7.37
C LEU A 122 -23.65 9.36 7.82
N ASN A 123 -23.38 10.15 8.86
CA ASN A 123 -24.31 11.13 9.39
C ASN A 123 -24.23 12.45 8.62
N SER A 124 -25.13 13.35 8.93
CA SER A 124 -25.31 14.70 8.38
C SER A 124 -23.98 15.47 8.23
N GLY A 125 -23.72 16.04 7.05
CA GLY A 125 -22.51 16.83 6.80
C GLY A 125 -21.20 16.05 6.71
N SER A 126 -21.24 14.72 6.79
CA SER A 126 -20.04 13.89 6.74
C SER A 126 -19.49 13.71 5.34
N LYS A 127 -18.16 13.52 5.24
CA LYS A 127 -17.45 13.23 4.01
C LYS A 127 -16.54 12.03 4.20
N MET A 128 -16.62 11.05 3.29
CA MET A 128 -15.76 9.86 3.32
C MET A 128 -15.07 9.68 1.97
N LYS A 129 -13.76 9.34 2.00
CA LYS A 129 -13.00 8.90 0.84
C LYS A 129 -12.60 7.44 1.03
N TYR A 130 -12.81 6.62 0.02
CA TYR A 130 -12.50 5.20 0.06
C TYR A 130 -12.17 4.66 -1.34
N PRO A 131 -11.33 3.63 -1.47
CA PRO A 131 -11.01 3.05 -2.77
C PRO A 131 -12.19 2.21 -3.31
N ALA A 132 -12.35 2.15 -4.64
CA ALA A 132 -13.35 1.30 -5.28
C ALA A 132 -13.18 -0.19 -4.90
N SER A 133 -11.93 -0.63 -4.68
CA SER A 133 -11.61 -1.93 -4.10
C SER A 133 -10.40 -1.83 -3.18
N PHE A 134 -10.39 -2.63 -2.10
CA PHE A 134 -9.28 -2.64 -1.15
C PHE A 134 -8.10 -3.48 -1.65
N THR A 135 -6.88 -3.05 -1.34
CA THR A 135 -5.65 -3.80 -1.66
C THR A 135 -5.50 -5.08 -0.83
N LYS A 136 -4.51 -5.91 -1.20
CA LYS A 136 -4.21 -7.15 -0.47
C LYS A 136 -3.65 -6.91 0.95
N GLY A 137 -3.12 -5.71 1.24
CA GLY A 137 -2.41 -5.45 2.50
C GLY A 137 -3.25 -4.79 3.59
N LYS A 138 -4.12 -3.84 3.23
CA LYS A 138 -4.91 -3.05 4.18
C LYS A 138 -6.19 -2.49 3.55
N ARG A 139 -7.15 -2.14 4.42
CA ARG A 139 -8.43 -1.53 4.05
C ARG A 139 -8.45 -0.14 4.68
N GLU A 140 -8.17 0.90 3.90
CA GLU A 140 -8.08 2.27 4.41
C GLU A 140 -9.15 3.16 3.81
N ILE A 141 -9.73 3.98 4.67
CA ILE A 141 -10.66 5.04 4.31
C ILE A 141 -10.28 6.33 5.05
N THR A 142 -10.72 7.48 4.54
CA THR A 142 -10.61 8.76 5.26
C THR A 142 -12.01 9.25 5.61
N LEU A 143 -12.20 9.69 6.85
CA LEU A 143 -13.46 10.22 7.35
C LEU A 143 -13.25 11.65 7.88
N ASN A 144 -14.14 12.55 7.48
CA ASN A 144 -14.40 13.84 8.08
C ASN A 144 -15.89 13.90 8.41
N GLY A 145 -16.24 13.85 9.67
CA GLY A 145 -17.61 13.77 10.12
C GLY A 145 -17.89 12.59 11.03
N GLU A 146 -19.16 12.18 11.08
CA GLU A 146 -19.59 11.05 11.90
C GLU A 146 -19.97 9.85 11.03
N GLY A 147 -19.41 8.69 11.42
CA GLY A 147 -19.68 7.41 10.79
C GLY A 147 -19.85 6.27 11.77
N TYR A 148 -20.85 5.43 11.52
CA TYR A 148 -21.02 4.15 12.21
C TYR A 148 -20.60 3.03 11.26
N PHE A 149 -19.77 2.12 11.76
CA PHE A 149 -19.10 1.08 10.97
C PHE A 149 -19.46 -0.30 11.50
N GLU A 150 -19.88 -1.20 10.62
CA GLU A 150 -19.95 -2.64 10.85
C GLU A 150 -18.93 -3.31 9.95
N VAL A 151 -17.70 -3.43 10.46
CA VAL A 151 -16.55 -3.89 9.66
C VAL A 151 -16.54 -5.41 9.58
N THR A 152 -16.45 -5.92 8.36
CA THR A 152 -16.28 -7.36 8.10
C THR A 152 -14.98 -7.88 8.70
N LYS A 153 -15.05 -9.00 9.42
CA LYS A 153 -13.90 -9.60 10.11
C LYS A 153 -12.86 -10.11 9.12
N ASP A 154 -11.67 -9.53 9.19
CA ASP A 154 -10.49 -9.96 8.43
C ASP A 154 -9.22 -9.61 9.23
N THR A 155 -8.66 -10.61 9.89
CA THR A 155 -7.48 -10.46 10.76
C THR A 155 -6.18 -10.26 9.98
N LYS A 156 -6.17 -10.62 8.68
CA LYS A 156 -4.99 -10.47 7.83
C LYS A 156 -4.89 -9.09 7.19
N ARG A 157 -6.03 -8.40 7.02
CA ARG A 157 -6.11 -7.07 6.42
C ARG A 157 -6.85 -6.14 7.37
N PRO A 158 -6.13 -5.38 8.22
CA PRO A 158 -6.74 -4.40 9.11
C PRO A 158 -7.58 -3.37 8.33
N PHE A 159 -8.69 -2.93 8.93
CA PHE A 159 -9.47 -1.79 8.45
C PHE A 159 -9.05 -0.55 9.23
N VAL A 160 -8.73 0.53 8.53
CA VAL A 160 -8.22 1.77 9.13
C VAL A 160 -9.10 2.94 8.71
N VAL A 161 -9.70 3.61 9.68
CA VAL A 161 -10.37 4.90 9.49
C VAL A 161 -9.38 6.01 9.84
N GLN A 162 -9.02 6.79 8.85
CA GLN A 162 -8.14 7.96 9.02
C GLN A 162 -9.01 9.20 9.20
N THR A 163 -8.84 9.89 10.31
CA THR A 163 -9.42 11.22 10.57
C THR A 163 -8.35 12.30 10.44
N ASP A 164 -8.67 13.53 10.79
CA ASP A 164 -7.68 14.61 10.78
C ASP A 164 -6.54 14.32 11.77
N LYS A 165 -6.85 13.94 13.01
CA LYS A 165 -5.89 13.79 14.11
C LYS A 165 -5.54 12.34 14.43
N TYR A 166 -6.46 11.40 14.25
CA TYR A 166 -6.34 10.02 14.73
C TYR A 166 -6.54 9.00 13.62
N ASN A 167 -5.86 7.86 13.75
CA ASN A 167 -6.08 6.64 12.99
C ASN A 167 -6.77 5.61 13.89
N ILE A 168 -7.88 5.06 13.42
CA ILE A 168 -8.67 4.04 14.12
C ILE A 168 -8.50 2.71 13.37
N LYS A 169 -7.82 1.75 13.98
CA LYS A 169 -7.51 0.44 13.40
C LYS A 169 -8.34 -0.65 14.05
N VAL A 170 -8.99 -1.47 13.20
CA VAL A 170 -9.86 -2.58 13.62
C VAL A 170 -9.66 -3.81 12.74
N LEU A 171 -10.11 -5.00 13.22
CA LEU A 171 -10.02 -6.28 12.50
C LEU A 171 -11.39 -6.88 12.15
N GLY A 172 -12.47 -6.34 12.71
CA GLY A 172 -13.84 -6.82 12.55
C GLY A 172 -14.65 -6.38 13.74
N THR A 173 -15.31 -5.23 13.64
CA THR A 173 -15.68 -4.41 14.81
C THR A 173 -16.90 -3.58 14.47
N LYS A 174 -17.82 -3.39 15.42
CA LYS A 174 -18.91 -2.42 15.32
C LYS A 174 -18.57 -1.21 16.20
N PHE A 175 -18.50 -0.03 15.59
CA PHE A 175 -18.08 1.18 16.29
C PHE A 175 -18.60 2.45 15.61
N ASN A 176 -18.63 3.53 16.38
CA ASN A 176 -18.94 4.87 15.92
C ASN A 176 -17.70 5.77 16.02
N VAL A 177 -17.51 6.65 15.06
CA VAL A 177 -16.48 7.71 15.09
C VAL A 177 -17.16 9.03 14.80
N ASP A 178 -16.95 10.01 15.65
CA ASP A 178 -17.34 11.41 15.43
C ASP A 178 -16.08 12.29 15.41
N ALA A 179 -15.74 12.80 14.22
CA ALA A 179 -14.50 13.55 13.96
C ALA A 179 -14.69 14.57 12.84
N TYR A 180 -15.48 15.63 13.12
CA TYR A 180 -15.63 16.76 12.19
C TYR A 180 -14.44 17.70 12.29
N ASP A 181 -13.78 18.00 11.19
CA ASP A 181 -12.58 18.88 11.13
C ASP A 181 -12.83 20.29 11.69
N LYS A 182 -14.07 20.77 11.58
CA LYS A 182 -14.46 22.12 12.04
C LYS A 182 -14.60 22.21 13.57
N THR A 183 -14.58 21.09 14.25
CA THR A 183 -14.68 21.01 15.71
C THR A 183 -13.37 20.52 16.29
N SER A 184 -13.02 20.94 17.49
CA SER A 184 -11.92 20.30 18.25
C SER A 184 -12.34 18.98 18.89
N PHE A 185 -13.57 18.54 18.64
CA PHE A 185 -14.15 17.33 19.20
C PHE A 185 -13.70 16.08 18.43
N PHE A 186 -13.42 15.03 19.16
CA PHE A 186 -13.22 13.68 18.64
C PHE A 186 -13.80 12.69 19.62
N SER A 187 -14.58 11.75 19.13
CA SER A 187 -15.10 10.62 19.89
C SER A 187 -15.04 9.35 19.07
N ALA A 188 -14.63 8.26 19.71
CA ALA A 188 -14.69 6.92 19.14
C ALA A 188 -15.32 5.97 20.17
N ALA A 189 -16.41 5.30 19.81
CA ALA A 189 -17.18 4.43 20.71
C ALA A 189 -17.24 3.01 20.16
N LEU A 190 -16.95 2.03 21.01
CA LEU A 190 -16.87 0.62 20.65
C LEU A 190 -18.08 -0.16 21.15
N MET A 191 -18.82 -0.79 20.21
CA MET A 191 -19.95 -1.67 20.51
C MET A 191 -19.52 -3.14 20.59
N GLU A 192 -18.74 -3.61 19.61
CA GLU A 192 -18.33 -5.01 19.49
C GLU A 192 -16.94 -5.11 18.88
N GLY A 193 -16.07 -5.98 19.43
CA GLY A 193 -14.73 -6.24 18.92
C GLY A 193 -13.63 -5.53 19.70
N SER A 194 -12.68 -4.89 19.02
CA SER A 194 -11.59 -4.11 19.58
C SER A 194 -11.17 -3.00 18.66
N ILE A 195 -10.81 -1.84 19.19
CA ILE A 195 -10.30 -0.68 18.47
C ILE A 195 -8.92 -0.32 19.00
N GLN A 196 -7.97 -0.07 18.10
CA GLN A 196 -6.73 0.60 18.41
C GLN A 196 -6.79 2.02 17.82
N ILE A 197 -6.63 3.04 18.68
CA ILE A 197 -6.58 4.46 18.28
C ILE A 197 -5.15 4.95 18.46
N SER A 198 -4.57 5.56 17.42
CA SER A 198 -3.24 6.17 17.47
C SER A 198 -3.28 7.58 16.90
N GLU A 199 -2.43 8.45 17.39
CA GLU A 199 -2.21 9.76 16.77
C GLU A 199 -1.60 9.60 15.37
N LYS A 200 -1.96 10.50 14.47
CA LYS A 200 -1.48 10.43 13.07
C LYS A 200 0.01 10.70 12.97
N GLU A 201 0.54 11.56 13.83
CA GLU A 201 1.94 11.97 13.84
C GLU A 201 2.82 11.09 14.72
N GLU A 202 2.25 10.45 15.78
CA GLU A 202 2.96 9.56 16.71
C GLU A 202 2.30 8.19 16.78
N LEU A 203 2.61 7.32 15.84
CA LEU A 203 2.07 5.94 15.79
C LEU A 203 2.45 5.07 17.01
N SER A 204 3.46 5.46 17.78
CA SER A 204 3.92 4.76 19.00
C SER A 204 2.98 4.97 20.18
N ASN A 205 2.23 6.06 20.21
CA ASN A 205 1.27 6.36 21.28
C ASN A 205 -0.13 5.89 20.85
N SER A 206 -0.53 4.70 21.30
CA SER A 206 -1.82 4.14 20.94
C SER A 206 -2.57 3.66 22.18
N ILE A 207 -3.90 3.86 22.17
CA ILE A 207 -4.82 3.32 23.15
C ILE A 207 -5.67 2.21 22.54
N VAL A 208 -6.14 1.29 23.37
CA VAL A 208 -7.02 0.20 22.94
C VAL A 208 -8.33 0.31 23.71
N LEU A 209 -9.45 0.30 22.96
CA LEU A 209 -10.79 0.22 23.55
C LEU A 209 -11.29 -1.22 23.56
N HIS A 210 -11.96 -1.55 24.65
CA HIS A 210 -12.73 -2.77 24.83
C HIS A 210 -14.23 -2.52 24.60
N PRO A 211 -15.03 -3.57 24.37
CA PRO A 211 -16.46 -3.39 24.18
C PRO A 211 -17.09 -2.59 25.32
N LEU A 212 -18.01 -1.71 24.95
CA LEU A 212 -18.71 -0.80 25.88
C LEU A 212 -17.85 0.38 26.40
N GLU A 213 -16.72 0.67 25.72
CA GLU A 213 -15.89 1.83 26.03
C GLU A 213 -15.95 2.85 24.88
N LYS A 214 -15.76 4.11 25.22
CA LYS A 214 -15.54 5.22 24.29
C LYS A 214 -14.28 5.99 24.69
N ALA A 215 -13.66 6.62 23.71
CA ALA A 215 -12.58 7.58 23.91
C ALA A 215 -13.01 8.94 23.41
N ASP A 216 -13.05 9.92 24.28
CA ASP A 216 -13.36 11.30 23.97
C ASP A 216 -12.11 12.18 24.10
N LEU A 217 -11.97 13.17 23.23
CA LEU A 217 -10.89 14.16 23.32
C LEU A 217 -11.27 15.24 24.32
N VAL A 218 -10.62 15.24 25.47
CA VAL A 218 -10.81 16.22 26.55
C VAL A 218 -9.47 16.89 26.84
N ASP A 219 -9.41 18.20 26.77
CA ASP A 219 -8.20 19.02 27.01
C ASP A 219 -6.95 18.51 26.25
N GLY A 220 -7.14 18.09 24.99
CA GLY A 220 -6.06 17.63 24.11
C GLY A 220 -5.58 16.19 24.39
N LYS A 221 -6.26 15.43 25.28
CA LYS A 221 -5.94 14.04 25.58
C LYS A 221 -7.15 13.13 25.37
N LEU A 222 -6.90 11.91 24.93
CA LEU A 222 -7.95 10.91 24.83
C LEU A 222 -8.24 10.32 26.22
N VAL A 223 -9.47 10.47 26.67
CA VAL A 223 -9.99 9.93 27.95
C VAL A 223 -10.92 8.76 27.64
N ILE A 224 -10.66 7.61 28.26
CA ILE A 224 -11.47 6.40 28.07
C ILE A 224 -12.56 6.37 29.15
N GLU A 225 -13.81 6.21 28.73
CA GLU A 225 -14.99 6.08 29.62
C GLU A 225 -15.86 4.92 29.16
N LYS A 226 -16.68 4.41 30.08
CA LYS A 226 -17.72 3.42 29.74
C LYS A 226 -18.92 4.11 29.09
N ILE A 227 -19.44 3.48 28.03
CA ILE A 227 -20.68 3.91 27.42
C ILE A 227 -21.84 3.62 28.37
N GLN A 228 -22.51 4.67 28.83
CA GLN A 228 -23.66 4.58 29.75
C GLN A 228 -24.94 4.27 28.97
N ASN A 229 -25.09 4.84 27.78
CA ASN A 229 -26.29 4.70 26.98
C ASN A 229 -25.92 4.46 25.50
N TYR A 230 -26.37 3.32 24.97
CA TYR A 230 -26.16 2.96 23.55
C TYR A 230 -27.15 3.63 22.62
N ASP A 231 -28.26 4.11 23.11
CA ASP A 231 -29.31 4.68 22.27
C ASP A 231 -28.82 5.88 21.43
N ILE A 232 -27.80 6.62 21.92
CA ILE A 232 -27.21 7.74 21.17
C ILE A 232 -26.60 7.32 19.84
N TYR A 233 -26.16 6.06 19.68
CA TYR A 233 -25.60 5.52 18.43
C TYR A 233 -26.66 4.94 17.48
N ARG A 234 -27.95 5.02 17.86
CA ARG A 234 -29.08 4.58 17.03
C ARG A 234 -29.53 5.63 16.01
N TRP A 235 -28.79 6.73 15.89
CA TRP A 235 -29.02 7.71 14.84
C TRP A 235 -29.02 7.04 13.44
N LYS A 236 -28.25 5.98 13.22
CA LYS A 236 -28.27 5.16 11.99
C LYS A 236 -29.65 4.55 11.68
N GLU A 237 -30.48 4.37 12.69
CA GLU A 237 -31.86 3.85 12.58
C GLU A 237 -32.88 4.98 12.39
N GLY A 238 -32.44 6.22 12.24
CA GLY A 238 -33.32 7.38 12.16
C GLY A 238 -33.89 7.83 13.49
N LEU A 239 -33.23 7.51 14.62
CA LEU A 239 -33.61 7.95 15.94
C LEU A 239 -32.74 9.13 16.40
N ILE A 240 -33.33 10.06 17.13
CA ILE A 240 -32.65 11.08 17.92
C ILE A 240 -32.85 10.69 19.38
N CYS A 241 -31.79 10.22 20.04
CA CYS A 241 -31.80 9.78 21.40
C CYS A 241 -30.88 10.69 22.23
N PHE A 242 -31.38 11.28 23.30
CA PHE A 242 -30.63 12.19 24.15
C PHE A 242 -30.95 11.89 25.62
N GLU A 243 -29.96 11.99 26.44
CA GLU A 243 -30.05 11.72 27.89
C GLU A 243 -29.17 12.71 28.62
N ASN A 244 -29.75 13.35 29.64
CA ASN A 244 -29.07 14.37 30.44
C ASN A 244 -28.40 15.46 29.57
N THR A 245 -29.02 15.79 28.43
CA THR A 245 -28.52 16.75 27.44
C THR A 245 -29.10 18.13 27.74
N THR A 246 -28.28 19.18 27.65
CA THR A 246 -28.78 20.55 27.78
C THR A 246 -29.71 20.89 26.63
N PHE A 247 -30.69 21.75 26.88
CA PHE A 247 -31.60 22.24 25.85
C PHE A 247 -30.83 22.88 24.68
N ASN A 248 -29.79 23.64 25.01
CA ASN A 248 -28.95 24.27 23.97
C ASN A 248 -28.24 23.24 23.07
N ASP A 249 -27.68 22.16 23.66
CA ASP A 249 -27.01 21.13 22.89
C ASP A 249 -28.01 20.27 22.09
N LEU A 250 -29.20 20.03 22.65
CA LEU A 250 -30.28 19.37 21.91
C LEU A 250 -30.74 20.22 20.72
N MET A 251 -30.83 21.53 20.85
CA MET A 251 -31.15 22.41 19.68
C MET A 251 -30.07 22.34 18.60
N LYS A 252 -28.80 22.31 18.98
CA LYS A 252 -27.71 22.10 17.99
C LYS A 252 -27.80 20.75 17.27
N GLU A 253 -28.18 19.68 17.97
CA GLU A 253 -28.39 18.37 17.33
C GLU A 253 -29.59 18.41 16.37
N PHE A 254 -30.65 19.15 16.69
CA PHE A 254 -31.74 19.36 15.76
C PHE A 254 -31.36 20.20 14.54
N GLU A 255 -30.55 21.25 14.71
CA GLU A 255 -30.00 22.04 13.60
C GLU A 255 -29.22 21.13 12.63
N LYS A 256 -28.33 20.26 13.15
CA LYS A 256 -27.55 19.29 12.39
C LYS A 256 -28.45 18.25 11.69
N THR A 257 -29.50 17.79 12.38
CA THR A 257 -30.37 16.72 11.89
C THR A 257 -31.36 17.20 10.82
N TYR A 258 -31.85 18.43 10.93
CA TYR A 258 -32.93 18.95 10.07
C TYR A 258 -32.48 20.03 9.07
N ASP A 259 -31.20 20.37 9.07
CA ASP A 259 -30.63 21.46 8.23
C ASP A 259 -31.38 22.79 8.39
N ILE A 260 -31.56 23.19 9.63
CA ILE A 260 -32.26 24.43 10.01
C ILE A 260 -31.40 25.20 11.01
N GLN A 261 -31.69 26.46 11.19
CA GLN A 261 -31.13 27.30 12.27
C GLN A 261 -32.14 27.45 13.40
N ILE A 262 -31.71 27.31 14.66
CA ILE A 262 -32.55 27.52 15.84
C ILE A 262 -31.95 28.67 16.66
N ILE A 263 -32.69 29.76 16.78
CA ILE A 263 -32.30 30.92 17.59
C ILE A 263 -33.05 30.89 18.90
N ASN A 264 -32.33 30.55 20.00
CA ASN A 264 -32.89 30.56 21.31
C ASN A 264 -32.82 31.99 21.93
N GLY A 265 -33.94 32.65 21.97
CA GLY A 265 -34.11 33.94 22.66
C GLY A 265 -34.32 33.84 24.17
N ASN A 266 -34.64 32.64 24.67
CA ASN A 266 -34.87 32.40 26.09
C ASN A 266 -33.66 31.71 26.74
N LYS A 267 -32.70 32.50 27.19
CA LYS A 267 -31.45 31.96 27.80
C LYS A 267 -31.66 31.18 29.08
N ASN A 268 -32.79 31.28 29.73
CA ASN A 268 -33.08 30.47 30.92
C ASN A 268 -33.20 28.98 30.59
N LEU A 269 -33.46 28.67 29.31
CA LEU A 269 -33.56 27.28 28.84
C LEU A 269 -32.21 26.67 28.47
N ASP A 270 -31.16 27.44 28.28
CA ASP A 270 -29.89 26.95 27.76
C ASP A 270 -29.35 25.74 28.53
N ASN A 271 -29.47 25.80 29.87
CA ASN A 271 -28.99 24.75 30.77
C ASN A 271 -30.09 23.78 31.25
N TYR A 272 -31.31 23.87 30.71
CA TYR A 272 -32.37 22.94 31.05
C TYR A 272 -32.02 21.54 30.56
N ILE A 273 -32.06 20.55 31.43
CA ILE A 273 -31.69 19.18 31.12
C ILE A 273 -32.87 18.40 30.54
N CYS A 274 -32.68 17.83 29.39
CA CYS A 274 -33.67 17.04 28.68
C CYS A 274 -33.21 15.60 28.51
N SER A 275 -34.15 14.67 28.50
CA SER A 275 -33.93 13.28 28.12
C SER A 275 -35.12 12.79 27.28
N GLY A 276 -34.87 12.06 26.21
CA GLY A 276 -35.95 11.60 25.37
C GLY A 276 -35.46 10.84 24.13
N LYS A 277 -36.44 10.40 23.35
CA LYS A 277 -36.21 9.68 22.09
C LYS A 277 -37.28 10.06 21.08
N PHE A 278 -36.85 10.49 19.91
CA PHE A 278 -37.73 10.82 18.78
C PHE A 278 -37.29 10.11 17.51
N ARG A 279 -38.19 9.99 16.55
CA ARG A 279 -37.86 9.59 15.18
C ARG A 279 -37.59 10.86 14.36
N VAL A 280 -36.56 10.83 13.54
CA VAL A 280 -36.30 11.93 12.58
C VAL A 280 -37.49 12.16 11.67
N SER A 281 -38.19 11.10 11.29
CA SER A 281 -39.42 11.16 10.46
C SER A 281 -40.60 11.91 11.11
N ASP A 282 -40.60 12.09 12.43
CA ASP A 282 -41.67 12.79 13.11
C ASP A 282 -41.67 14.30 12.81
N GLY A 283 -40.50 14.82 12.41
CA GLY A 283 -40.29 16.21 12.06
C GLY A 283 -40.08 17.10 13.28
N ILE A 284 -39.31 18.18 13.07
CA ILE A 284 -38.89 19.08 14.16
C ILE A 284 -40.07 19.78 14.85
N ASP A 285 -41.12 20.16 14.08
CA ASP A 285 -42.26 20.88 14.68
C ASP A 285 -43.01 20.00 15.68
N PHE A 286 -43.20 18.70 15.35
CA PHE A 286 -43.82 17.77 16.29
C PHE A 286 -42.96 17.58 17.53
N ILE A 287 -41.65 17.42 17.34
CA ILE A 287 -40.71 17.27 18.47
C ILE A 287 -40.75 18.47 19.39
N LEU A 288 -40.69 19.69 18.86
CA LEU A 288 -40.78 20.92 19.62
C LEU A 288 -42.13 21.03 20.36
N GLN A 289 -43.25 20.64 19.73
CA GLN A 289 -44.57 20.59 20.36
C GLN A 289 -44.61 19.61 21.55
N VAL A 290 -43.93 18.46 21.42
CA VAL A 290 -43.85 17.50 22.51
C VAL A 290 -43.01 18.06 23.64
N LEU A 291 -41.85 18.68 23.35
CA LEU A 291 -41.01 19.31 24.37
C LEU A 291 -41.73 20.46 25.11
N GLN A 292 -42.63 21.20 24.43
CA GLN A 292 -43.45 22.25 25.04
C GLN A 292 -44.42 21.74 26.14
N ARG A 293 -44.67 20.43 26.21
CA ARG A 293 -45.51 19.87 27.26
C ARG A 293 -44.83 19.89 28.63
N ASP A 294 -43.48 19.74 28.58
CA ASP A 294 -42.68 19.64 29.82
C ASP A 294 -41.90 20.94 30.07
N ILE A 295 -41.63 21.71 29.01
CA ILE A 295 -40.80 22.91 29.07
C ILE A 295 -41.63 24.11 28.55
N SER A 296 -41.70 25.17 29.33
CA SER A 296 -42.47 26.37 28.93
C SER A 296 -41.67 27.25 27.97
N PHE A 297 -41.97 27.15 26.71
CA PHE A 297 -41.45 28.02 25.63
C PHE A 297 -42.47 28.14 24.48
N ARG A 298 -42.26 29.09 23.61
CA ARG A 298 -42.97 29.20 22.32
C ARG A 298 -41.95 29.17 21.19
N PHE A 299 -42.34 28.62 20.04
CA PHE A 299 -41.50 28.70 18.86
C PHE A 299 -42.29 29.22 17.66
N GLN A 300 -41.56 29.80 16.73
CA GLN A 300 -42.09 30.35 15.48
C GLN A 300 -41.07 30.18 14.36
N ARG A 301 -41.53 29.78 13.19
CA ARG A 301 -40.68 29.71 11.97
C ARG A 301 -40.64 31.02 11.24
N ASN A 302 -39.54 31.28 10.49
CA ASN A 302 -39.49 32.31 9.49
C ASN A 302 -40.32 31.91 8.23
N GLU A 303 -40.53 32.83 7.31
CA GLU A 303 -41.32 32.61 6.08
C GLU A 303 -40.74 31.47 5.20
N ASN A 304 -39.43 31.31 5.18
CA ASN A 304 -38.74 30.32 4.36
C ASN A 304 -38.60 28.94 5.05
N ASN A 305 -39.10 28.76 6.27
CA ASN A 305 -39.00 27.54 7.09
C ASN A 305 -37.58 27.08 7.41
N THR A 306 -36.57 27.96 7.29
CA THR A 306 -35.17 27.66 7.52
C THR A 306 -34.68 28.06 8.90
N ILE A 307 -35.43 28.93 9.62
CA ILE A 307 -35.06 29.42 10.96
C ILE A 307 -36.23 29.21 11.90
N ILE A 308 -35.95 28.70 13.08
CA ILE A 308 -36.89 28.60 14.19
C ILE A 308 -36.43 29.55 15.30
N TYR A 309 -37.31 30.40 15.74
CA TYR A 309 -37.11 31.27 16.90
C TYR A 309 -37.80 30.68 18.13
N ILE A 310 -37.06 30.49 19.19
CA ILE A 310 -37.55 30.07 20.50
C ILE A 310 -37.64 31.30 21.40
N LYS A 311 -38.81 31.49 22.05
CA LYS A 311 -39.15 32.66 22.91
C LYS A 311 -39.56 32.24 24.28
#